data_22071b90e5c2b230ae77f115d8484d64
#
_entry.id   22071b90e5c2b230ae77f115d8484d64
#
_cell.length_a   1.000
_cell.length_b   1.000
_cell.length_c   1.000
_cell.angle_alpha   90.00
_cell.angle_beta   90.00
_cell.angle_gamma   90.00
#
_symmetry.space_group_name_H-M   'P 1'
#
loop_
_entity.id
_entity.type
_entity.pdbx_description
1 polymer ?
#
loop_
_entity_poly.entity_id
_entity_poly.type
_entity_poly.pdbx_seq_one_letter_code
_entity_poly.pdbx_strand_id
1 'polypeptide(L)'
;MNKYWQESYKRYPNQKLQDFIKLNYQAILGSGHLILNIEDNYNYLLKEYKSIQYDKNHILYEEISDELVRVHLEAIEEKYLKIYHFLFMKSVTIKKDMNTLINLLNEIRTNENSNEIDEYIKQGCPMVSHTDSFREEYHPHYRLMNKDYILYIDLLKKIEDEQITLIRIDGMAGSGKSTLANLISEYFDYQIIHVDDFFLQKHQRTKDRFNEIGGNLDYERFIEEVVDPINQQKDFTYQIFDCSCMELNDSKSISINKGIVIEGSYSLHPKFNLNSFNIFLEIKEDTQSNRIYKRNGEFLYNKFINEWIPKENNYFKYFNIKDKANMIITEK
;
A
#
# COMPACT_ATOMS: atom_id res chain seq x y z
N MET A 1 -23.13 -17.31 7.17
CA MET A 1 -21.82 -17.88 6.82
C MET A 1 -20.96 -16.76 6.25
N ASN A 2 -19.72 -16.62 6.68
CA ASN A 2 -18.76 -15.59 6.25
C ASN A 2 -18.56 -15.68 4.71
N LYS A 3 -18.50 -14.53 4.01
CA LYS A 3 -18.36 -14.47 2.54
C LYS A 3 -17.12 -15.22 2.03
N TYR A 4 -16.01 -15.16 2.77
CA TYR A 4 -14.75 -15.83 2.41
C TYR A 4 -14.87 -17.35 2.46
N TRP A 5 -15.66 -17.87 3.42
CA TRP A 5 -15.94 -19.31 3.51
C TRP A 5 -16.78 -19.80 2.35
N GLN A 6 -17.79 -19.02 1.96
CA GLN A 6 -18.63 -19.36 0.80
C GLN A 6 -17.81 -19.44 -0.49
N GLU A 7 -16.91 -18.46 -0.70
CA GLU A 7 -16.04 -18.46 -1.87
C GLU A 7 -15.02 -19.63 -1.84
N SER A 8 -14.45 -19.93 -0.66
CA SER A 8 -13.56 -21.08 -0.50
C SER A 8 -14.25 -22.41 -0.79
N TYR A 9 -15.48 -22.62 -0.29
CA TYR A 9 -16.24 -23.85 -0.58
C TYR A 9 -16.63 -23.96 -2.05
N LYS A 10 -16.95 -22.88 -2.73
CA LYS A 10 -17.22 -22.91 -4.17
C LYS A 10 -15.98 -23.29 -4.97
N ARG A 11 -14.83 -22.77 -4.58
CA ARG A 11 -13.55 -22.98 -5.28
C ARG A 11 -12.96 -24.36 -4.99
N TYR A 12 -13.06 -24.80 -3.76
CA TYR A 12 -12.47 -26.04 -3.25
C TYR A 12 -13.56 -26.94 -2.61
N PRO A 13 -14.48 -27.49 -3.39
CA PRO A 13 -15.63 -28.24 -2.86
C PRO A 13 -15.23 -29.48 -2.06
N ASN A 14 -14.08 -30.08 -2.36
CA ASN A 14 -13.57 -31.27 -1.67
C ASN A 14 -12.59 -30.98 -0.53
N GLN A 15 -12.43 -29.69 -0.14
CA GLN A 15 -11.56 -29.34 0.99
C GLN A 15 -12.01 -30.01 2.28
N LYS A 16 -11.03 -30.41 3.11
CA LYS A 16 -11.27 -31.02 4.42
C LYS A 16 -11.28 -29.97 5.53
N LEU A 17 -11.69 -30.35 6.72
CA LEU A 17 -11.66 -29.48 7.89
C LEU A 17 -10.29 -28.85 8.11
N GLN A 18 -9.20 -29.61 7.99
CA GLN A 18 -7.84 -29.11 8.12
C GLN A 18 -7.51 -27.99 7.12
N ASP A 19 -7.97 -28.09 5.87
CA ASP A 19 -7.75 -27.06 4.85
C ASP A 19 -8.51 -25.78 5.19
N PHE A 20 -9.69 -25.94 5.78
CA PHE A 20 -10.51 -24.84 6.24
C PHE A 20 -9.94 -24.19 7.52
N ILE A 21 -9.38 -24.97 8.45
CA ILE A 21 -8.62 -24.46 9.59
C ILE A 21 -7.43 -23.62 9.09
N LYS A 22 -6.70 -24.12 8.09
CA LYS A 22 -5.59 -23.38 7.47
C LYS A 22 -6.03 -22.04 6.90
N LEU A 23 -7.17 -21.98 6.20
CA LEU A 23 -7.72 -20.74 5.68
C LEU A 23 -7.93 -19.71 6.80
N ASN A 24 -8.58 -20.12 7.89
CA ASN A 24 -8.87 -19.23 9.02
C ASN A 24 -7.60 -18.83 9.76
N TYR A 25 -6.65 -19.76 9.94
CA TYR A 25 -5.34 -19.46 10.49
C TYR A 25 -4.63 -18.37 9.69
N GLN A 26 -4.56 -18.51 8.36
CA GLN A 26 -3.94 -17.53 7.47
C GLN A 26 -4.66 -16.18 7.50
N ALA A 27 -6.00 -16.18 7.51
CA ALA A 27 -6.80 -14.97 7.57
C ALA A 27 -6.55 -14.11 8.82
N ILE A 28 -6.24 -14.75 9.97
CA ILE A 28 -6.06 -14.08 11.26
C ILE A 28 -4.60 -13.87 11.61
N LEU A 29 -3.75 -14.88 11.41
CA LEU A 29 -2.36 -14.87 11.88
C LEU A 29 -1.36 -14.56 10.76
N GLY A 30 -1.80 -14.54 9.52
CA GLY A 30 -0.93 -14.25 8.36
C GLY A 30 0.12 -15.36 8.12
N SER A 31 1.25 -14.96 7.52
CA SER A 31 2.34 -15.87 7.12
C SER A 31 3.62 -15.72 7.95
N GLY A 32 3.56 -15.02 9.08
CA GLY A 32 4.72 -14.61 9.88
C GLY A 32 5.70 -15.70 10.34
N HIS A 33 5.32 -16.96 10.23
CA HIS A 33 6.15 -18.10 10.61
C HIS A 33 7.14 -18.56 9.52
N LEU A 34 7.03 -18.03 8.28
CA LEU A 34 7.79 -18.53 7.13
C LEU A 34 9.10 -17.76 6.85
N ILE A 35 9.45 -16.74 7.65
CA ILE A 35 10.55 -15.86 7.30
C ILE A 35 11.68 -15.96 8.29
N LEU A 36 12.68 -16.77 7.95
CA LEU A 36 13.94 -16.87 8.67
C LEU A 36 15.05 -16.04 8.02
N ASN A 37 15.05 -15.88 6.68
CA ASN A 37 16.04 -15.12 5.92
C ASN A 37 15.44 -14.61 4.59
N ILE A 38 15.61 -13.32 4.26
CA ILE A 38 15.01 -12.68 3.07
C ILE A 38 15.60 -13.22 1.76
N GLU A 39 16.92 -13.41 1.68
CA GLU A 39 17.58 -13.92 0.46
C GLU A 39 17.20 -15.36 0.18
N ASP A 40 17.18 -16.21 1.19
CA ASP A 40 16.75 -17.60 1.05
C ASP A 40 15.30 -17.70 0.60
N ASN A 41 14.44 -16.77 1.06
CA ASN A 41 13.03 -16.74 0.71
C ASN A 41 12.78 -16.51 -0.78
N TYR A 42 13.53 -15.61 -1.43
CA TYR A 42 13.41 -15.41 -2.88
C TYR A 42 13.86 -16.65 -3.66
N ASN A 43 14.95 -17.28 -3.25
CA ASN A 43 15.45 -18.51 -3.89
C ASN A 43 14.45 -19.67 -3.76
N TYR A 44 13.79 -19.81 -2.61
CA TYR A 44 12.72 -20.81 -2.43
C TYR A 44 11.51 -20.49 -3.33
N LEU A 45 11.07 -19.22 -3.39
CA LEU A 45 10.00 -18.78 -4.28
C LEU A 45 10.34 -19.07 -5.75
N LEU A 46 11.53 -18.71 -6.17
CA LEU A 46 11.99 -18.92 -7.55
C LEU A 46 12.07 -20.41 -7.92
N LYS A 47 12.53 -21.26 -6.98
CA LYS A 47 12.58 -22.71 -7.20
C LYS A 47 11.18 -23.30 -7.35
N GLU A 48 10.23 -22.90 -6.50
CA GLU A 48 8.83 -23.31 -6.60
C GLU A 48 8.24 -22.79 -7.93
N TYR A 49 8.41 -21.50 -8.23
CA TYR A 49 7.90 -20.88 -9.45
C TYR A 49 8.38 -21.64 -10.72
N LYS A 50 9.63 -22.06 -10.77
CA LYS A 50 10.17 -22.84 -11.91
C LYS A 50 9.58 -24.24 -12.07
N SER A 51 8.92 -24.77 -11.03
CA SER A 51 8.20 -26.06 -11.10
C SER A 51 6.75 -25.92 -11.54
N ILE A 52 6.27 -24.67 -11.71
CA ILE A 52 4.88 -24.34 -12.03
C ILE A 52 4.82 -23.87 -13.49
N GLN A 53 3.69 -24.16 -14.15
CA GLN A 53 3.43 -23.62 -15.48
C GLN A 53 2.68 -22.28 -15.33
N TYR A 54 3.22 -21.22 -15.96
CA TYR A 54 2.53 -19.94 -16.06
C TYR A 54 1.23 -20.08 -16.84
N ASP A 55 0.13 -19.56 -16.32
CA ASP A 55 -1.18 -19.47 -16.96
C ASP A 55 -1.77 -18.07 -16.79
N LYS A 56 -1.77 -17.30 -17.87
CA LYS A 56 -2.34 -15.94 -17.89
C LYS A 56 -3.84 -15.87 -17.57
N ASN A 57 -4.55 -16.99 -17.68
CA ASN A 57 -5.98 -17.07 -17.39
C ASN A 57 -6.25 -17.54 -15.96
N HIS A 58 -5.21 -17.94 -15.21
CA HIS A 58 -5.36 -18.27 -13.81
C HIS A 58 -5.74 -17.01 -13.02
N ILE A 59 -6.56 -17.16 -11.99
CA ILE A 59 -6.88 -16.03 -11.13
C ILE A 59 -5.63 -15.54 -10.42
N LEU A 60 -5.45 -14.22 -10.39
CA LEU A 60 -4.28 -13.65 -9.73
C LEU A 60 -4.36 -13.79 -8.21
N TYR A 61 -5.53 -13.55 -7.62
CA TYR A 61 -5.68 -13.62 -6.17
C TYR A 61 -7.07 -14.06 -5.73
N GLU A 62 -7.15 -14.61 -4.52
CA GLU A 62 -8.38 -14.90 -3.78
C GLU A 62 -8.37 -14.18 -2.43
N GLU A 63 -9.48 -13.53 -2.08
CA GLU A 63 -9.63 -12.88 -0.79
C GLU A 63 -9.87 -13.94 0.30
N ILE A 64 -9.12 -13.84 1.41
CA ILE A 64 -9.28 -14.72 2.57
C ILE A 64 -9.72 -13.96 3.83
N SER A 65 -9.57 -12.63 3.82
CA SER A 65 -10.08 -11.71 4.84
C SER A 65 -10.24 -10.31 4.25
N ASP A 66 -10.68 -9.34 5.05
CA ASP A 66 -10.75 -7.93 4.61
C ASP A 66 -9.35 -7.35 4.34
N GLU A 67 -8.29 -7.91 4.94
CA GLU A 67 -6.93 -7.39 4.85
C GLU A 67 -5.99 -8.25 4.00
N LEU A 68 -6.27 -9.56 3.81
CA LEU A 68 -5.34 -10.50 3.19
C LEU A 68 -5.94 -11.24 2.00
N VAL A 69 -5.08 -11.49 1.04
CA VAL A 69 -5.35 -12.32 -0.14
C VAL A 69 -4.30 -13.42 -0.29
N ARG A 70 -4.65 -14.53 -0.92
CA ARG A 70 -3.71 -15.49 -1.50
C ARG A 70 -3.43 -15.08 -2.93
N VAL A 71 -2.18 -14.84 -3.30
CA VAL A 71 -1.75 -14.54 -4.67
C VAL A 71 -1.19 -15.81 -5.29
N HIS A 72 -1.77 -16.24 -6.41
CA HIS A 72 -1.41 -17.47 -7.10
C HIS A 72 -0.20 -17.25 -8.01
N LEU A 73 0.80 -18.11 -7.85
CA LEU A 73 2.08 -17.98 -8.57
C LEU A 73 1.93 -18.25 -10.07
N GLU A 74 0.97 -19.09 -10.46
CA GLU A 74 0.67 -19.43 -11.85
C GLU A 74 0.26 -18.21 -12.68
N ALA A 75 -0.34 -17.19 -12.05
CA ALA A 75 -0.79 -15.96 -12.69
C ALA A 75 0.30 -14.87 -12.78
N ILE A 76 1.50 -15.10 -12.22
CA ILE A 76 2.57 -14.11 -12.18
C ILE A 76 3.52 -14.34 -13.36
N GLU A 77 3.78 -13.31 -14.16
CA GLU A 77 4.85 -13.35 -15.15
C GLU A 77 6.24 -13.32 -14.47
N GLU A 78 7.17 -14.16 -14.92
CA GLU A 78 8.50 -14.32 -14.29
C GLU A 78 9.23 -12.98 -14.09
N LYS A 79 9.16 -12.07 -15.06
CA LYS A 79 9.83 -10.77 -14.99
C LYS A 79 9.39 -9.91 -13.80
N TYR A 80 8.16 -10.12 -13.28
CA TYR A 80 7.64 -9.38 -12.13
C TYR A 80 7.74 -10.13 -10.80
N LEU A 81 8.33 -11.33 -10.79
CA LEU A 81 8.38 -12.15 -9.58
C LEU A 81 9.07 -11.44 -8.41
N LYS A 82 10.03 -10.54 -8.69
CA LYS A 82 10.69 -9.72 -7.66
C LYS A 82 9.75 -8.70 -7.01
N ILE A 83 8.88 -8.03 -7.81
CA ILE A 83 7.85 -7.12 -7.30
C ILE A 83 6.93 -7.88 -6.32
N TYR A 84 6.40 -9.02 -6.77
CA TYR A 84 5.52 -9.83 -5.94
C TYR A 84 6.22 -10.33 -4.67
N HIS A 85 7.45 -10.81 -4.78
CA HIS A 85 8.23 -11.24 -3.62
C HIS A 85 8.39 -10.10 -2.61
N PHE A 86 8.76 -8.90 -3.06
CA PHE A 86 8.87 -7.71 -2.21
C PHE A 86 7.54 -7.43 -1.47
N LEU A 87 6.41 -7.48 -2.19
CA LEU A 87 5.09 -7.25 -1.60
C LEU A 87 4.68 -8.37 -0.63
N PHE A 88 5.04 -9.62 -0.90
CA PHE A 88 4.84 -10.73 0.04
C PHE A 88 5.62 -10.49 1.34
N MET A 89 6.88 -10.06 1.23
CA MET A 89 7.72 -9.75 2.38
C MET A 89 7.18 -8.59 3.21
N LYS A 90 6.65 -7.55 2.57
CA LYS A 90 5.97 -6.43 3.22
C LYS A 90 4.65 -6.82 3.89
N SER A 91 4.04 -7.91 3.46
CA SER A 91 2.76 -8.40 3.98
C SER A 91 2.92 -9.33 5.18
N VAL A 92 4.14 -9.61 5.60
CA VAL A 92 4.41 -10.45 6.77
C VAL A 92 3.99 -9.71 8.02
N THR A 93 2.83 -10.08 8.52
CA THR A 93 2.29 -9.56 9.77
C THR A 93 2.16 -10.70 10.76
N ILE A 94 2.79 -10.56 11.94
CA ILE A 94 2.54 -11.48 13.05
C ILE A 94 1.39 -10.89 13.87
N LYS A 95 0.15 -11.15 13.45
CA LYS A 95 -1.02 -10.90 14.29
C LYS A 95 -1.17 -12.11 15.23
N LYS A 96 -1.16 -11.86 16.53
CA LYS A 96 -1.38 -12.90 17.55
C LYS A 96 -2.78 -12.74 18.16
N ASP A 97 -3.79 -12.79 17.33
CA ASP A 97 -5.18 -12.77 17.82
C ASP A 97 -5.78 -14.19 17.83
N MET A 98 -5.26 -14.99 18.75
CA MET A 98 -5.73 -16.37 18.94
C MET A 98 -7.20 -16.45 19.35
N ASN A 99 -7.71 -15.45 20.08
CA ASN A 99 -9.11 -15.45 20.50
C ASN A 99 -10.05 -15.31 19.29
N THR A 100 -9.71 -14.44 18.34
CA THR A 100 -10.48 -14.32 17.10
C THR A 100 -10.43 -15.61 16.29
N LEU A 101 -9.27 -16.28 16.19
CA LEU A 101 -9.18 -17.58 15.52
C LEU A 101 -10.07 -18.63 16.20
N ILE A 102 -10.00 -18.75 17.54
CA ILE A 102 -10.83 -19.69 18.30
C ILE A 102 -12.33 -19.41 18.10
N ASN A 103 -12.74 -18.14 18.10
CA ASN A 103 -14.13 -17.76 17.86
C ASN A 103 -14.59 -18.20 16.46
N LEU A 104 -13.79 -17.97 15.41
CA LEU A 104 -14.11 -18.43 14.06
C LEU A 104 -14.19 -19.96 13.97
N LEU A 105 -13.30 -20.69 14.65
CA LEU A 105 -13.36 -22.15 14.70
C LEU A 105 -14.64 -22.65 15.39
N ASN A 106 -15.10 -21.96 16.43
CA ASN A 106 -16.36 -22.28 17.08
C ASN A 106 -17.58 -22.05 16.19
N GLU A 107 -17.56 -21.08 15.29
CA GLU A 107 -18.65 -20.83 14.33
C GLU A 107 -18.82 -21.96 13.30
N ILE A 108 -17.77 -22.69 12.97
CA ILE A 108 -17.80 -23.81 12.02
C ILE A 108 -18.01 -25.17 12.70
N ARG A 109 -18.18 -25.18 14.01
CA ARG A 109 -18.33 -26.39 14.80
C ARG A 109 -19.66 -27.09 14.48
N THR A 110 -19.57 -28.38 14.26
CA THR A 110 -20.69 -29.31 14.08
C THR A 110 -20.53 -30.51 14.99
N ASN A 111 -21.55 -31.34 15.10
CA ASN A 111 -21.44 -32.59 15.90
C ASN A 111 -20.35 -33.55 15.37
N GLU A 112 -20.07 -33.48 14.04
CA GLU A 112 -19.11 -34.36 13.38
C GLU A 112 -17.65 -33.93 13.58
N ASN A 113 -17.41 -32.61 13.62
CA ASN A 113 -16.04 -32.04 13.67
C ASN A 113 -15.65 -31.47 15.05
N SER A 114 -16.56 -31.50 16.02
CA SER A 114 -16.37 -30.90 17.35
C SER A 114 -15.11 -31.40 18.05
N ASN A 115 -14.87 -32.70 18.03
CA ASN A 115 -13.70 -33.31 18.71
C ASN A 115 -12.37 -32.87 18.05
N GLU A 116 -12.32 -32.78 16.73
CA GLU A 116 -11.11 -32.36 16.00
C GLU A 116 -10.78 -30.89 16.29
N ILE A 117 -11.79 -30.02 16.34
CA ILE A 117 -11.63 -28.60 16.67
C ILE A 117 -11.17 -28.45 18.13
N ASP A 118 -11.76 -29.20 19.07
CA ASP A 118 -11.36 -29.17 20.49
C ASP A 118 -9.90 -29.59 20.67
N GLU A 119 -9.48 -30.65 19.99
CA GLU A 119 -8.11 -31.12 20.06
C GLU A 119 -7.14 -30.11 19.46
N TYR A 120 -7.48 -29.49 18.31
CA TYR A 120 -6.68 -28.45 17.68
C TYR A 120 -6.52 -27.21 18.58
N ILE A 121 -7.60 -26.77 19.23
CA ILE A 121 -7.57 -25.65 20.19
C ILE A 121 -6.73 -26.01 21.42
N LYS A 122 -6.88 -27.22 21.96
CA LYS A 122 -6.10 -27.71 23.10
C LYS A 122 -4.59 -27.79 22.82
N GLN A 123 -4.20 -28.05 21.57
CA GLN A 123 -2.82 -28.02 21.11
C GLN A 123 -2.26 -26.59 20.93
N GLY A 124 -3.06 -25.54 21.18
CA GLY A 124 -2.67 -24.14 21.05
C GLY A 124 -2.75 -23.60 19.62
N CYS A 125 -3.60 -24.18 18.80
CA CYS A 125 -3.81 -23.77 17.39
C CYS A 125 -2.50 -23.69 16.59
N PRO A 126 -1.74 -24.78 16.47
CA PRO A 126 -0.51 -24.79 15.70
C PRO A 126 -0.81 -24.55 14.21
N MET A 127 0.19 -24.05 13.48
CA MET A 127 0.07 -23.94 12.04
C MET A 127 -0.15 -25.32 11.40
N VAL A 128 -1.08 -25.40 10.46
CA VAL A 128 -1.36 -26.61 9.70
C VAL A 128 -1.03 -26.45 8.21
N SER A 129 -0.62 -27.56 7.60
CA SER A 129 -0.46 -27.66 6.15
C SER A 129 -1.79 -28.02 5.49
N HIS A 130 -1.89 -27.82 4.17
CA HIS A 130 -2.97 -28.44 3.41
C HIS A 130 -2.89 -29.97 3.50
N THR A 131 -4.06 -30.63 3.44
CA THR A 131 -4.14 -32.09 3.32
C THR A 131 -3.51 -32.56 2.01
N ASP A 132 -3.07 -33.82 1.99
CA ASP A 132 -2.48 -34.39 0.76
C ASP A 132 -3.53 -34.44 -0.37
N SER A 133 -4.78 -34.78 -0.06
CA SER A 133 -5.87 -34.76 -1.03
C SER A 133 -6.10 -33.36 -1.63
N PHE A 134 -6.00 -32.30 -0.83
CA PHE A 134 -6.11 -30.93 -1.32
C PHE A 134 -4.94 -30.58 -2.26
N ARG A 135 -3.72 -30.99 -1.89
CA ARG A 135 -2.53 -30.74 -2.71
C ARG A 135 -2.56 -31.47 -4.02
N GLU A 136 -3.03 -32.72 -4.03
CA GLU A 136 -3.16 -33.55 -5.23
C GLU A 136 -4.23 -33.02 -6.18
N GLU A 137 -5.33 -32.48 -5.64
CA GLU A 137 -6.46 -32.02 -6.45
C GLU A 137 -6.31 -30.59 -6.93
N TYR A 138 -5.83 -29.68 -6.05
CA TYR A 138 -5.86 -28.24 -6.33
C TYR A 138 -4.48 -27.62 -6.56
N HIS A 139 -3.38 -28.35 -6.37
CA HIS A 139 -2.00 -27.88 -6.59
C HIS A 139 -1.75 -26.46 -6.07
N PRO A 140 -1.91 -26.17 -4.77
CA PRO A 140 -1.94 -24.80 -4.26
C PRO A 140 -0.55 -24.17 -4.22
N HIS A 141 -0.26 -23.31 -5.21
CA HIS A 141 0.95 -22.50 -5.30
C HIS A 141 0.64 -21.03 -5.09
N TYR A 142 0.61 -20.58 -3.86
CA TYR A 142 0.26 -19.18 -3.54
C TYR A 142 1.12 -18.61 -2.41
N ARG A 143 1.10 -17.27 -2.30
CA ARG A 143 1.64 -16.52 -1.16
C ARG A 143 0.59 -15.56 -0.63
N LEU A 144 0.70 -15.24 0.67
CA LEU A 144 -0.17 -14.23 1.29
C LEU A 144 0.35 -12.84 0.99
N MET A 145 -0.59 -11.93 0.69
CA MET A 145 -0.32 -10.52 0.46
C MET A 145 -1.36 -9.66 1.15
N ASN A 146 -0.96 -8.48 1.65
CA ASN A 146 -1.92 -7.47 2.08
C ASN A 146 -2.72 -7.00 0.87
N LYS A 147 -4.04 -6.97 1.00
CA LYS A 147 -4.97 -6.62 -0.06
C LYS A 147 -4.71 -5.22 -0.63
N ASP A 148 -4.30 -4.28 0.20
CA ASP A 148 -4.00 -2.91 -0.23
C ASP A 148 -2.88 -2.87 -1.28
N TYR A 149 -1.92 -3.81 -1.24
CA TYR A 149 -0.84 -3.85 -2.22
C TYR A 149 -1.27 -4.27 -3.62
N ILE A 150 -2.43 -4.95 -3.76
CA ILE A 150 -2.98 -5.29 -5.07
C ILE A 150 -3.21 -4.03 -5.92
N LEU A 151 -3.59 -2.92 -5.28
CA LEU A 151 -3.84 -1.64 -5.95
C LEU A 151 -2.58 -1.04 -6.61
N TYR A 152 -1.40 -1.43 -6.14
CA TYR A 152 -0.13 -0.83 -6.57
C TYR A 152 0.64 -1.71 -7.55
N ILE A 153 0.23 -2.97 -7.78
CA ILE A 153 0.97 -3.92 -8.64
C ILE A 153 1.16 -3.36 -10.05
N ASP A 154 0.10 -2.88 -10.70
CA ASP A 154 0.17 -2.37 -12.06
C ASP A 154 1.03 -1.11 -12.16
N LEU A 155 1.03 -0.28 -11.13
CA LEU A 155 1.91 0.88 -11.04
C LEU A 155 3.38 0.45 -10.94
N LEU A 156 3.72 -0.49 -10.04
CA LEU A 156 5.10 -0.95 -9.87
C LEU A 156 5.63 -1.62 -11.13
N LYS A 157 4.81 -2.44 -11.82
CA LYS A 157 5.14 -3.01 -13.12
C LYS A 157 5.41 -1.93 -14.16
N LYS A 158 4.56 -0.90 -14.21
CA LYS A 158 4.71 0.21 -15.15
C LYS A 158 5.98 1.02 -14.90
N ILE A 159 6.30 1.30 -13.63
CA ILE A 159 7.56 2.00 -13.27
C ILE A 159 8.77 1.19 -13.75
N GLU A 160 8.76 -0.13 -13.55
CA GLU A 160 9.85 -1.02 -13.96
C GLU A 160 9.96 -1.11 -15.49
N ASP A 161 8.86 -1.37 -16.20
CA ASP A 161 8.86 -1.55 -17.66
C ASP A 161 9.22 -0.26 -18.40
N GLU A 162 8.75 0.90 -17.96
CA GLU A 162 8.98 2.19 -18.59
C GLU A 162 10.18 2.96 -18.00
N GLN A 163 10.85 2.41 -16.99
CA GLN A 163 11.99 3.03 -16.30
C GLN A 163 11.70 4.46 -15.85
N ILE A 164 10.53 4.67 -15.23
CA ILE A 164 10.07 5.98 -14.80
C ILE A 164 10.90 6.45 -13.60
N THR A 165 11.65 7.53 -13.72
CA THR A 165 12.58 8.03 -12.69
C THR A 165 12.07 9.27 -11.92
N LEU A 166 11.04 9.96 -12.42
CA LEU A 166 10.42 11.09 -11.71
C LEU A 166 8.92 10.87 -11.59
N ILE A 167 8.47 10.75 -10.35
CA ILE A 167 7.07 10.44 -10.00
C ILE A 167 6.54 11.53 -9.09
N ARG A 168 5.32 12.01 -9.36
CA ARG A 168 4.58 12.89 -8.43
C ARG A 168 3.30 12.21 -7.96
N ILE A 169 3.06 12.23 -6.64
CA ILE A 169 1.90 11.60 -6.01
C ILE A 169 1.08 12.67 -5.29
N ASP A 170 -0.07 13.00 -5.84
CA ASP A 170 -1.08 13.87 -5.23
C ASP A 170 -2.34 13.09 -4.88
N GLY A 171 -3.30 13.69 -4.25
CA GLY A 171 -4.57 13.04 -3.92
C GLY A 171 -5.09 13.41 -2.55
N MET A 172 -6.25 12.88 -2.23
CA MET A 172 -7.02 13.20 -1.04
C MET A 172 -6.23 12.98 0.27
N ALA A 173 -6.47 13.81 1.27
CA ALA A 173 -5.89 13.59 2.62
C ALA A 173 -6.23 12.18 3.12
N GLY A 174 -5.26 11.48 3.72
CA GLY A 174 -5.46 10.12 4.23
C GLY A 174 -5.53 9.01 3.16
N SER A 175 -5.30 9.31 1.87
CA SER A 175 -5.34 8.34 0.77
C SER A 175 -4.14 7.40 0.67
N GLY A 176 -3.10 7.60 1.50
CA GLY A 176 -1.91 6.74 1.50
C GLY A 176 -0.76 7.21 0.61
N LYS A 177 -0.69 8.50 0.25
CA LYS A 177 0.40 9.08 -0.57
C LYS A 177 1.79 8.70 -0.05
N SER A 178 2.06 8.97 1.21
CA SER A 178 3.37 8.67 1.83
C SER A 178 3.63 7.15 1.92
N THR A 179 2.59 6.33 2.10
CA THR A 179 2.72 4.86 2.09
C THR A 179 3.16 4.37 0.72
N LEU A 180 2.54 4.88 -0.35
CA LEU A 180 2.92 4.54 -1.72
C LEU A 180 4.31 5.06 -2.07
N ALA A 181 4.65 6.29 -1.69
CA ALA A 181 5.98 6.86 -1.90
C ALA A 181 7.06 6.02 -1.23
N ASN A 182 6.86 5.61 0.03
CA ASN A 182 7.77 4.71 0.73
C ASN A 182 7.91 3.35 0.04
N LEU A 183 6.81 2.78 -0.44
CA LEU A 183 6.82 1.49 -1.16
C LEU A 183 7.67 1.58 -2.43
N ILE A 184 7.51 2.64 -3.22
CA ILE A 184 8.29 2.91 -4.43
C ILE A 184 9.77 3.13 -4.07
N SER A 185 10.03 3.97 -3.07
CA SER A 185 11.38 4.29 -2.59
C SER A 185 12.14 3.04 -2.17
N GLU A 186 11.53 2.17 -1.39
CA GLU A 186 12.17 0.95 -0.89
C GLU A 186 12.43 -0.08 -1.99
N TYR A 187 11.52 -0.21 -2.97
CA TYR A 187 11.70 -1.19 -4.04
C TYR A 187 12.70 -0.74 -5.11
N PHE A 188 12.64 0.54 -5.52
CA PHE A 188 13.46 1.09 -6.61
C PHE A 188 14.69 1.89 -6.14
N ASP A 189 14.92 2.02 -4.84
CA ASP A 189 15.96 2.92 -4.24
C ASP A 189 15.76 4.39 -4.67
N TYR A 190 14.50 4.86 -4.72
CA TYR A 190 14.17 6.23 -5.07
C TYR A 190 14.18 7.14 -3.84
N GLN A 191 14.52 8.42 -4.06
CA GLN A 191 14.51 9.44 -3.03
C GLN A 191 13.12 10.09 -2.96
N ILE A 192 12.65 10.40 -1.75
CA ILE A 192 11.35 11.04 -1.54
C ILE A 192 11.56 12.52 -1.23
N ILE A 193 10.77 13.39 -1.83
CA ILE A 193 10.60 14.80 -1.47
C ILE A 193 9.17 14.97 -0.98
N HIS A 194 9.02 15.46 0.27
CA HIS A 194 7.71 15.74 0.83
C HIS A 194 7.33 17.19 0.54
N VAL A 195 6.17 17.39 -0.09
CA VAL A 195 5.65 18.75 -0.33
C VAL A 195 5.38 19.46 1.00
N ASP A 196 5.08 18.73 2.06
CA ASP A 196 4.86 19.25 3.41
C ASP A 196 6.10 19.97 3.99
N ASP A 197 7.32 19.66 3.50
CA ASP A 197 8.56 20.37 3.84
C ASP A 197 8.56 21.85 3.32
N PHE A 198 7.56 22.22 2.55
CA PHE A 198 7.44 23.52 1.90
C PHE A 198 6.21 24.31 2.32
N PHE A 199 5.70 24.11 3.53
CA PHE A 199 4.66 24.98 4.05
C PHE A 199 5.18 26.39 4.34
N LEU A 200 4.27 27.37 4.31
CA LEU A 200 4.58 28.78 4.51
C LEU A 200 5.19 29.06 5.88
N GLN A 201 6.30 29.78 5.89
CA GLN A 201 6.88 30.36 7.10
C GLN A 201 5.94 31.45 7.68
N LYS A 202 6.15 31.79 8.96
CA LYS A 202 5.27 32.71 9.71
C LYS A 202 5.04 34.06 8.99
N HIS A 203 6.10 34.64 8.40
CA HIS A 203 6.03 35.93 7.72
C HIS A 203 5.27 35.90 6.39
N GLN A 204 5.15 34.73 5.76
CA GLN A 204 4.46 34.55 4.48
C GLN A 204 2.94 34.33 4.64
N ARG A 205 2.45 34.09 5.87
CA ARG A 205 1.06 33.73 6.18
C ARG A 205 0.12 34.94 6.20
N THR A 206 -0.05 35.58 5.05
CA THR A 206 -0.98 36.69 4.87
C THR A 206 -2.39 36.19 4.48
N LYS A 207 -3.40 37.05 4.67
CA LYS A 207 -4.78 36.74 4.23
C LYS A 207 -4.83 36.54 2.72
N ASP A 208 -4.13 37.35 1.96
CA ASP A 208 -4.11 37.27 0.50
C ASP A 208 -3.51 35.93 0.05
N ARG A 209 -2.39 35.51 0.68
CA ARG A 209 -1.76 34.23 0.39
C ARG A 209 -2.68 33.04 0.70
N PHE A 210 -3.38 33.06 1.83
CA PHE A 210 -4.32 31.99 2.18
C PHE A 210 -5.61 31.97 1.35
N ASN A 211 -5.93 33.06 0.66
CA ASN A 211 -7.03 33.13 -0.30
C ASN A 211 -6.65 32.57 -1.68
N GLU A 212 -5.35 32.43 -1.96
CA GLU A 212 -4.91 31.78 -3.20
C GLU A 212 -5.21 30.27 -3.15
N ILE A 213 -5.54 29.71 -4.30
CA ILE A 213 -5.75 28.25 -4.41
C ILE A 213 -4.40 27.55 -4.36
N GLY A 214 -4.19 26.71 -3.35
CA GLY A 214 -2.89 26.12 -3.04
C GLY A 214 -1.93 27.06 -2.32
N GLY A 215 -2.41 28.25 -1.91
CA GLY A 215 -1.57 29.30 -1.32
C GLY A 215 -1.02 29.04 0.08
N ASN A 216 -1.32 27.91 0.69
CA ASN A 216 -0.69 27.47 1.95
C ASN A 216 0.69 26.84 1.74
N LEU A 217 1.11 26.64 0.49
CA LEU A 217 2.42 26.12 0.11
C LEU A 217 3.36 27.27 -0.32
N ASP A 218 4.62 27.19 0.08
CA ASP A 218 5.71 28.05 -0.41
C ASP A 218 6.19 27.54 -1.77
N TYR A 219 5.33 27.73 -2.79
CA TYR A 219 5.61 27.24 -4.13
C TYR A 219 6.77 27.99 -4.81
N GLU A 220 7.10 29.21 -4.37
CA GLU A 220 8.28 29.94 -4.83
C GLU A 220 9.56 29.19 -4.43
N ARG A 221 9.68 28.87 -3.14
CA ARG A 221 10.79 28.07 -2.62
C ARG A 221 10.83 26.67 -3.23
N PHE A 222 9.67 26.02 -3.40
CA PHE A 222 9.63 24.70 -4.03
C PHE A 222 10.15 24.74 -5.48
N ILE A 223 9.83 25.81 -6.22
CA ILE A 223 10.35 25.99 -7.59
C ILE A 223 11.86 26.17 -7.57
N GLU A 224 12.37 27.08 -6.73
CA GLU A 224 13.80 27.41 -6.66
C GLU A 224 14.63 26.21 -6.16
N GLU A 225 14.20 25.56 -5.09
CA GLU A 225 14.99 24.52 -4.43
C GLU A 225 14.78 23.11 -5.00
N VAL A 226 13.69 22.84 -5.74
CA VAL A 226 13.36 21.49 -6.26
C VAL A 226 13.14 21.48 -7.77
N VAL A 227 12.22 22.30 -8.28
CA VAL A 227 11.81 22.22 -9.71
C VAL A 227 12.96 22.64 -10.63
N ASP A 228 13.60 23.75 -10.35
CA ASP A 228 14.70 24.29 -11.18
C ASP A 228 15.93 23.37 -11.18
N PRO A 229 16.42 22.85 -10.05
CA PRO A 229 17.51 21.89 -10.04
C PRO A 229 17.19 20.58 -10.79
N ILE A 230 15.97 20.03 -10.64
CA ILE A 230 15.54 18.85 -11.39
C ILE A 230 15.57 19.12 -12.90
N ASN A 231 15.01 20.24 -13.35
CA ASN A 231 15.01 20.61 -14.76
C ASN A 231 16.43 20.88 -15.32
N GLN A 232 17.35 21.32 -14.46
CA GLN A 232 18.75 21.53 -14.79
C GLN A 232 19.60 20.25 -14.70
N GLN A 233 19.02 19.12 -14.27
CA GLN A 233 19.70 17.85 -14.05
C GLN A 233 20.92 17.99 -13.10
N LYS A 234 20.73 18.67 -11.98
CA LYS A 234 21.76 18.92 -10.98
C LYS A 234 21.36 18.36 -9.61
N ASP A 235 22.33 17.84 -8.89
CA ASP A 235 22.18 17.52 -7.46
C ASP A 235 21.86 18.81 -6.68
N PHE A 236 21.01 18.71 -5.67
CA PHE A 236 20.56 19.86 -4.90
C PHE A 236 20.30 19.54 -3.44
N THR A 237 20.18 20.57 -2.63
CA THR A 237 19.78 20.49 -1.23
C THR A 237 18.64 21.49 -1.01
N TYR A 238 17.59 21.03 -0.35
CA TYR A 238 16.47 21.90 0.03
C TYR A 238 16.30 21.95 1.54
N GLN A 239 15.70 23.03 2.05
CA GLN A 239 15.44 23.22 3.46
C GLN A 239 14.08 22.62 3.86
N ILE A 240 14.04 21.98 5.03
CA ILE A 240 12.84 21.37 5.61
C ILE A 240 12.15 22.35 6.54
N PHE A 241 10.86 22.61 6.30
CA PHE A 241 10.01 23.40 7.17
C PHE A 241 9.48 22.55 8.34
N ASP A 242 9.77 22.95 9.55
CA ASP A 242 9.25 22.31 10.76
C ASP A 242 8.00 23.03 11.26
N CYS A 243 6.87 22.35 11.17
CA CYS A 243 5.58 22.85 11.63
C CYS A 243 5.51 23.08 13.15
N SER A 244 6.40 22.47 13.94
CA SER A 244 6.38 22.61 15.40
C SER A 244 6.94 23.96 15.87
N CYS A 245 7.98 24.46 15.22
CA CYS A 245 8.58 25.77 15.46
C CYS A 245 8.24 26.81 14.40
N MET A 246 7.64 26.41 13.27
CA MET A 246 7.26 27.28 12.14
C MET A 246 8.48 27.93 11.44
N GLU A 247 9.60 27.23 11.39
CA GLU A 247 10.88 27.69 10.84
C GLU A 247 11.53 26.62 9.97
N LEU A 248 12.54 27.02 9.20
CA LEU A 248 13.42 26.13 8.45
C LEU A 248 14.57 25.72 9.35
N ASN A 249 14.66 24.47 9.76
CA ASN A 249 15.65 24.02 10.73
C ASN A 249 16.44 22.75 10.33
N ASP A 250 16.17 22.17 9.18
CA ASP A 250 16.89 21.02 8.64
C ASP A 250 17.00 21.13 7.12
N SER A 251 17.78 20.24 6.50
CA SER A 251 17.94 20.19 5.05
C SER A 251 18.10 18.77 4.56
N LYS A 252 17.72 18.54 3.29
CA LYS A 252 17.82 17.24 2.63
C LYS A 252 18.52 17.38 1.28
N SER A 253 19.54 16.54 1.07
CA SER A 253 20.27 16.48 -0.20
C SER A 253 19.64 15.43 -1.13
N ILE A 254 19.50 15.76 -2.40
CA ILE A 254 18.92 14.93 -3.43
C ILE A 254 19.94 14.78 -4.58
N SER A 255 20.17 13.55 -5.00
CA SER A 255 20.98 13.24 -6.16
C SER A 255 20.11 12.95 -7.39
N ILE A 256 20.35 13.67 -8.46
CA ILE A 256 19.58 13.53 -9.70
C ILE A 256 19.81 12.18 -10.43
N ASN A 257 20.89 11.48 -10.08
CA ASN A 257 21.21 10.16 -10.63
C ASN A 257 20.31 9.04 -10.06
N LYS A 258 19.56 9.31 -9.00
CA LYS A 258 18.55 8.41 -8.43
C LYS A 258 17.16 8.82 -8.87
N GLY A 259 16.23 7.88 -8.91
CA GLY A 259 14.82 8.19 -9.08
C GLY A 259 14.29 9.06 -7.93
N ILE A 260 13.31 9.90 -8.23
CA ILE A 260 12.73 10.86 -7.30
C ILE A 260 11.22 10.67 -7.25
N VAL A 261 10.67 10.58 -6.05
CA VAL A 261 9.23 10.62 -5.76
C VAL A 261 8.92 11.91 -5.01
N ILE A 262 8.10 12.76 -5.60
CA ILE A 262 7.56 13.96 -4.95
C ILE A 262 6.15 13.62 -4.47
N GLU A 263 5.90 13.65 -3.17
CA GLU A 263 4.59 13.28 -2.61
C GLU A 263 4.03 14.35 -1.69
N GLY A 264 2.73 14.45 -1.66
CA GLY A 264 1.98 15.32 -0.77
C GLY A 264 0.88 16.09 -1.49
N SER A 265 0.01 16.73 -0.70
CA SER A 265 -0.99 17.63 -1.23
C SER A 265 -0.33 18.76 -2.00
N TYR A 266 -0.89 19.09 -3.16
CA TYR A 266 -0.35 20.09 -4.10
C TYR A 266 0.90 19.66 -4.89
N SER A 267 1.35 18.40 -4.83
CA SER A 267 2.51 17.95 -5.63
C SER A 267 2.29 18.09 -7.14
N LEU A 268 1.04 18.09 -7.60
CA LEU A 268 0.66 18.34 -9.02
C LEU A 268 0.31 19.80 -9.31
N HIS A 269 0.70 20.75 -8.45
CA HIS A 269 0.39 22.15 -8.66
C HIS A 269 0.91 22.63 -10.02
N PRO A 270 0.10 23.37 -10.83
CA PRO A 270 0.46 23.76 -12.21
C PRO A 270 1.71 24.63 -12.33
N LYS A 271 2.10 25.32 -11.26
CA LYS A 271 3.34 26.10 -11.22
C LYS A 271 4.59 25.21 -11.27
N PHE A 272 4.47 23.93 -10.94
CA PHE A 272 5.58 22.98 -10.96
C PHE A 272 5.72 22.33 -12.32
N ASN A 273 6.42 23.03 -13.21
CA ASN A 273 6.66 22.55 -14.57
C ASN A 273 7.72 21.43 -14.58
N LEU A 274 7.30 20.21 -14.31
CA LEU A 274 8.12 18.99 -14.31
C LEU A 274 7.55 17.97 -15.29
N ASN A 275 8.42 17.37 -16.09
CA ASN A 275 8.07 16.19 -16.90
C ASN A 275 8.15 14.94 -16.03
N SER A 276 7.03 14.51 -15.48
CA SER A 276 6.94 13.44 -14.49
C SER A 276 5.75 12.52 -14.75
N PHE A 277 5.82 11.31 -14.22
CA PHE A 277 4.67 10.43 -14.13
C PHE A 277 3.81 10.83 -12.93
N ASN A 278 2.58 11.24 -13.21
CA ASN A 278 1.67 11.82 -12.22
C ASN A 278 0.66 10.79 -11.74
N ILE A 279 0.54 10.62 -10.43
CA ILE A 279 -0.39 9.71 -9.77
C ILE A 279 -1.35 10.53 -8.91
N PHE A 280 -2.64 10.20 -9.00
CA PHE A 280 -3.65 10.75 -8.11
C PHE A 280 -4.27 9.63 -7.27
N LEU A 281 -4.23 9.77 -5.94
CA LEU A 281 -4.82 8.80 -5.03
C LEU A 281 -6.20 9.26 -4.55
N GLU A 282 -7.20 8.42 -4.74
CA GLU A 282 -8.56 8.62 -4.24
C GLU A 282 -8.92 7.63 -3.15
N ILE A 283 -9.75 8.09 -2.23
CA ILE A 283 -10.29 7.29 -1.14
C ILE A 283 -11.75 7.67 -0.92
N LYS A 284 -12.57 6.74 -0.47
CA LYS A 284 -13.95 7.01 -0.07
C LYS A 284 -13.99 7.94 1.13
N GLU A 285 -14.96 8.86 1.18
CA GLU A 285 -15.10 9.86 2.25
C GLU A 285 -15.18 9.23 3.65
N ASP A 286 -15.92 8.13 3.80
CA ASP A 286 -16.03 7.42 5.09
C ASP A 286 -14.67 6.84 5.52
N THR A 287 -13.90 6.25 4.59
CA THR A 287 -12.58 5.71 4.87
C THR A 287 -11.59 6.83 5.18
N GLN A 288 -11.64 7.93 4.41
CA GLN A 288 -10.85 9.15 4.66
C GLN A 288 -11.08 9.68 6.08
N SER A 289 -12.34 9.89 6.42
CA SER A 289 -12.78 10.38 7.73
C SER A 289 -12.25 9.52 8.87
N ASN A 290 -12.45 8.21 8.77
CA ASN A 290 -11.98 7.24 9.77
C ASN A 290 -10.46 7.23 9.93
N ARG A 291 -9.70 7.27 8.83
CA ARG A 291 -8.23 7.29 8.86
C ARG A 291 -7.69 8.55 9.50
N ILE A 292 -8.25 9.71 9.12
CA ILE A 292 -7.83 11.00 9.67
C ILE A 292 -8.11 11.04 11.17
N TYR A 293 -9.31 10.62 11.59
CA TYR A 293 -9.67 10.58 13.01
C TYR A 293 -8.75 9.68 13.82
N LYS A 294 -8.51 8.45 13.35
CA LYS A 294 -7.62 7.49 14.04
C LYS A 294 -6.18 8.00 14.16
N ARG A 295 -5.67 8.69 13.13
CA ARG A 295 -4.29 9.18 13.08
C ARG A 295 -4.07 10.43 13.91
N ASN A 296 -5.02 11.36 13.90
CA ASN A 296 -4.78 12.72 14.37
C ASN A 296 -5.62 13.11 15.61
N GLY A 297 -6.59 12.30 16.01
CA GLY A 297 -7.52 12.63 17.08
C GLY A 297 -8.54 13.72 16.72
N GLU A 298 -9.47 13.99 17.61
CA GLU A 298 -10.64 14.84 17.35
C GLU A 298 -10.29 16.29 16.98
N PHE A 299 -9.30 16.89 17.66
CA PHE A 299 -8.96 18.30 17.43
C PHE A 299 -8.46 18.56 16.01
N LEU A 300 -7.49 17.76 15.52
CA LEU A 300 -6.96 17.90 14.17
C LEU A 300 -7.96 17.40 13.13
N TYR A 301 -8.74 16.36 13.45
CA TYR A 301 -9.82 15.89 12.58
C TYR A 301 -10.77 17.02 12.21
N ASN A 302 -11.21 17.83 13.20
CA ASN A 302 -12.08 18.97 12.93
C ASN A 302 -11.44 20.01 12.02
N LYS A 303 -10.13 20.24 12.12
CA LYS A 303 -9.41 21.10 11.17
C LYS A 303 -9.36 20.51 9.76
N PHE A 304 -9.14 19.19 9.63
CA PHE A 304 -9.18 18.53 8.33
C PHE A 304 -10.53 18.71 7.65
N ILE A 305 -11.62 18.42 8.35
CA ILE A 305 -12.97 18.48 7.77
C ILE A 305 -13.40 19.91 7.43
N ASN A 306 -13.11 20.86 8.31
CA ASN A 306 -13.63 22.22 8.16
C ASN A 306 -12.73 23.18 7.36
N GLU A 307 -11.44 22.85 7.21
CA GLU A 307 -10.50 23.75 6.59
C GLU A 307 -9.66 23.09 5.47
N TRP A 308 -8.96 22.01 5.77
CA TRP A 308 -7.93 21.49 4.85
C TRP A 308 -8.52 20.68 3.70
N ILE A 309 -9.45 19.79 3.95
CA ILE A 309 -10.13 19.02 2.88
C ILE A 309 -10.92 19.94 1.94
N PRO A 310 -11.69 20.95 2.40
CA PRO A 310 -12.30 21.91 1.49
C PRO A 310 -11.30 22.66 0.61
N LYS A 311 -10.14 23.05 1.14
CA LYS A 311 -9.07 23.70 0.34
C LYS A 311 -8.47 22.75 -0.68
N GLU A 312 -8.17 21.50 -0.31
CA GLU A 312 -7.71 20.46 -1.24
C GLU A 312 -8.73 20.21 -2.35
N ASN A 313 -10.01 20.02 -2.01
CA ASN A 313 -11.06 19.80 -2.99
C ASN A 313 -11.22 20.98 -3.98
N ASN A 314 -11.10 22.21 -3.47
CA ASN A 314 -11.11 23.40 -4.32
C ASN A 314 -9.90 23.42 -5.27
N TYR A 315 -8.71 23.06 -4.79
CA TYR A 315 -7.49 22.93 -5.59
C TYR A 315 -7.66 21.86 -6.68
N PHE A 316 -8.14 20.66 -6.32
CA PHE A 316 -8.35 19.58 -7.29
C PHE A 316 -9.31 19.99 -8.40
N LYS A 317 -10.41 20.65 -8.03
CA LYS A 317 -11.43 21.11 -8.97
C LYS A 317 -10.94 22.26 -9.86
N TYR A 318 -10.35 23.27 -9.26
CA TYR A 318 -9.96 24.49 -9.99
C TYR A 318 -8.87 24.24 -11.04
N PHE A 319 -7.89 23.40 -10.70
CA PHE A 319 -6.80 23.08 -11.60
C PHE A 319 -7.01 21.79 -12.41
N ASN A 320 -8.14 21.13 -12.28
CA ASN A 320 -8.45 19.83 -12.91
C ASN A 320 -7.32 18.80 -12.67
N ILE A 321 -6.91 18.65 -11.41
CA ILE A 321 -5.73 17.84 -11.03
C ILE A 321 -5.86 16.38 -11.45
N LYS A 322 -7.05 15.79 -11.31
CA LYS A 322 -7.30 14.40 -11.73
C LYS A 322 -7.04 14.18 -13.22
N ASP A 323 -7.44 15.14 -14.06
CA ASP A 323 -7.26 15.03 -15.51
C ASP A 323 -5.78 15.14 -15.94
N LYS A 324 -4.92 15.60 -15.04
CA LYS A 324 -3.46 15.69 -15.24
C LYS A 324 -2.70 14.47 -14.76
N ALA A 325 -3.38 13.55 -14.10
CA ALA A 325 -2.77 12.31 -13.65
C ALA A 325 -2.63 11.29 -14.79
N ASN A 326 -1.46 10.68 -14.89
CA ASN A 326 -1.23 9.53 -15.80
C ASN A 326 -1.88 8.26 -15.27
N MET A 327 -2.07 8.18 -13.93
CA MET A 327 -2.73 7.08 -13.27
C MET A 327 -3.55 7.57 -12.07
N ILE A 328 -4.78 7.09 -11.97
CA ILE A 328 -5.63 7.29 -10.80
C ILE A 328 -5.76 5.95 -10.08
N ILE A 329 -5.44 5.94 -8.80
CA ILE A 329 -5.58 4.76 -7.95
C ILE A 329 -6.68 5.05 -6.94
N THR A 330 -7.76 4.28 -7.00
CA THR A 330 -8.92 4.43 -6.12
C THR A 330 -9.00 3.26 -5.16
N GLU A 331 -8.96 3.52 -3.88
CA GLU A 331 -9.24 2.52 -2.86
C GLU A 331 -10.75 2.22 -2.82
N LYS A 332 -11.11 0.94 -2.96
CA LYS A 332 -12.50 0.47 -3.09
C LYS A 332 -13.22 0.35 -1.75
#